data_b5f3624fc9bf094a3f63d64e62b1c09a
#
_entry.id   b5f3624fc9bf094a3f63d64e62b1c09a
#
_cell.length_a   1.000
_cell.length_b   1.000
_cell.length_c   1.000
_cell.angle_alpha   90.00
_cell.angle_beta   90.00
_cell.angle_gamma   90.00
#
_symmetry.space_group_name_H-M   'P 1'
#
loop_
_entity.id
_entity.type
_entity.pdbx_description
1 polymer ?
#
loop_
_entity_poly.entity_id
_entity_poly.type
_entity_poly.pdbx_seq_one_letter_code
_entity_poly.pdbx_strand_id
1 'polypeptide(L)'
;MRSVLSYALIAIIGGAVGAGVVQAGGWYDQAATHLTQATPEPAGFWSTPAIAGYGKIHYVDTPAYKPGTVSDLSNKVVFQINKYDGDLSRPNISLERVARMVNLYSAAGVPLNKLDFVVSMNGSGVLAGLTDAQYHKAYKMDNPNLPLIDALEKAGVKITVCDQSVAFEHLHREWIDTRITHTISSGTTVATLENQGYALLML
;
A
#
# COMPACT_ATOMS: atom_id res chain seq x y z
N MET A 1 -1.61 -30.23 53.40
CA MET A 1 -2.44 -30.95 52.43
C MET A 1 -3.48 -30.07 51.70
N ARG A 2 -3.82 -28.86 52.20
CA ARG A 2 -4.78 -27.94 51.50
C ARG A 2 -4.21 -27.18 50.30
N SER A 3 -2.91 -26.97 50.23
CA SER A 3 -2.25 -26.20 49.13
C SER A 3 -2.09 -26.97 47.82
N VAL A 4 -1.91 -28.27 47.87
CA VAL A 4 -1.68 -29.11 46.67
C VAL A 4 -2.98 -29.30 45.88
N LEU A 5 -4.13 -29.40 46.56
CA LEU A 5 -5.43 -29.47 45.88
C LEU A 5 -5.81 -28.17 45.16
N SER A 6 -5.45 -27.01 45.72
CA SER A 6 -5.75 -25.72 45.09
C SER A 6 -4.95 -25.51 43.81
N TYR A 7 -3.69 -25.93 43.75
CA TYR A 7 -2.88 -25.83 42.54
C TYR A 7 -3.33 -26.82 41.44
N ALA A 8 -3.81 -28.00 41.81
CA ALA A 8 -4.32 -28.95 40.85
C ALA A 8 -5.63 -28.46 40.18
N LEU A 9 -6.51 -27.79 40.94
CA LEU A 9 -7.73 -27.21 40.37
C LEU A 9 -7.46 -26.05 39.43
N ILE A 10 -6.49 -25.18 39.73
CA ILE A 10 -6.09 -24.07 38.86
C ILE A 10 -5.46 -24.60 37.56
N ALA A 11 -4.65 -25.64 37.63
CA ALA A 11 -4.07 -26.25 36.45
C ALA A 11 -5.11 -26.91 35.51
N ILE A 12 -6.16 -27.52 36.09
CA ILE A 12 -7.24 -28.13 35.29
C ILE A 12 -8.11 -27.06 34.62
N ILE A 13 -8.44 -25.98 35.33
CA ILE A 13 -9.22 -24.87 34.74
C ILE A 13 -8.39 -24.12 33.69
N GLY A 14 -7.10 -23.85 33.96
CA GLY A 14 -6.21 -23.23 32.99
C GLY A 14 -5.98 -24.10 31.75
N GLY A 15 -5.84 -25.42 31.92
CA GLY A 15 -5.71 -26.37 30.81
C GLY A 15 -6.97 -26.47 29.94
N ALA A 16 -8.14 -26.48 30.56
CA ALA A 16 -9.43 -26.55 29.83
C ALA A 16 -9.71 -25.25 29.03
N VAL A 17 -9.41 -24.09 29.62
CA VAL A 17 -9.57 -22.81 28.90
C VAL A 17 -8.54 -22.69 27.77
N GLY A 18 -7.30 -23.08 28.03
CA GLY A 18 -6.23 -23.09 27.01
C GLY A 18 -6.55 -24.04 25.84
N ALA A 19 -7.04 -25.26 26.14
CA ALA A 19 -7.42 -26.22 25.12
C ALA A 19 -8.66 -25.73 24.32
N GLY A 20 -9.61 -25.06 24.98
CA GLY A 20 -10.78 -24.48 24.32
C GLY A 20 -10.43 -23.34 23.36
N VAL A 21 -9.48 -22.49 23.75
CA VAL A 21 -9.01 -21.38 22.88
C VAL A 21 -8.24 -21.91 21.68
N VAL A 22 -7.40 -22.93 21.87
CA VAL A 22 -6.67 -23.57 20.75
C VAL A 22 -7.63 -24.30 19.81
N GLN A 23 -8.66 -24.98 20.33
CA GLN A 23 -9.68 -25.59 19.48
C GLN A 23 -10.56 -24.57 18.77
N ALA A 24 -10.91 -23.45 19.42
CA ALA A 24 -11.65 -22.37 18.75
C ALA A 24 -10.85 -21.73 17.61
N GLY A 25 -9.53 -21.53 17.81
CA GLY A 25 -8.64 -21.06 16.76
C GLY A 25 -8.60 -22.00 15.55
N GLY A 26 -8.50 -23.31 15.78
CA GLY A 26 -8.54 -24.30 14.70
C GLY A 26 -9.87 -24.33 13.92
N TRP A 27 -10.98 -24.01 14.55
CA TRP A 27 -12.28 -23.91 13.87
C TRP A 27 -12.37 -22.65 12.98
N TYR A 28 -11.80 -21.53 13.42
CA TYR A 28 -11.69 -20.32 12.59
C TYR A 28 -10.81 -20.55 11.37
N ASP A 29 -9.68 -21.23 11.52
CA ASP A 29 -8.79 -21.56 10.41
C ASP A 29 -9.44 -22.55 9.43
N GLN A 30 -10.19 -23.56 9.93
CA GLN A 30 -10.93 -24.48 9.07
C GLN A 30 -12.09 -23.79 8.36
N ALA A 31 -12.85 -22.94 9.06
CA ALA A 31 -13.93 -22.17 8.45
C ALA A 31 -13.38 -21.20 7.39
N ALA A 32 -12.27 -20.51 7.67
CA ALA A 32 -11.60 -19.68 6.69
C ALA A 32 -11.13 -20.48 5.47
N THR A 33 -10.55 -21.66 5.68
CA THR A 33 -10.12 -22.55 4.59
C THR A 33 -11.29 -23.05 3.73
N HIS A 34 -12.44 -23.35 4.34
CA HIS A 34 -13.64 -23.74 3.58
C HIS A 34 -14.29 -22.58 2.83
N LEU A 35 -14.23 -21.36 3.39
CA LEU A 35 -14.74 -20.16 2.73
C LEU A 35 -13.79 -19.67 1.62
N THR A 36 -12.51 -20.03 1.70
CA THR A 36 -11.46 -19.66 0.73
C THR A 36 -11.11 -20.79 -0.26
N GLN A 37 -11.86 -21.91 -0.30
CA GLN A 37 -11.84 -22.78 -1.48
C GLN A 37 -12.37 -21.96 -2.66
N ALA A 38 -11.45 -21.17 -3.22
CA ALA A 38 -11.73 -20.25 -4.29
C ALA A 38 -12.25 -21.07 -5.49
N THR A 39 -13.52 -20.94 -5.79
CA THR A 39 -14.00 -21.18 -7.14
C THR A 39 -13.07 -20.41 -8.08
N PRO A 40 -12.57 -21.02 -9.18
CA PRO A 40 -11.71 -20.29 -10.12
C PRO A 40 -12.37 -18.96 -10.47
N GLU A 41 -11.62 -17.88 -10.33
CA GLU A 41 -12.13 -16.54 -10.63
C GLU A 41 -12.54 -16.47 -12.10
N PRO A 42 -13.75 -16.00 -12.43
CA PRO A 42 -14.19 -15.90 -13.80
C PRO A 42 -13.29 -14.93 -14.59
N ALA A 43 -13.20 -15.12 -15.89
CA ALA A 43 -12.47 -14.22 -16.77
C ALA A 43 -12.98 -12.78 -16.60
N GLY A 44 -12.07 -11.81 -16.42
CA GLY A 44 -12.42 -10.42 -16.19
C GLY A 44 -12.80 -10.06 -14.74
N PHE A 45 -12.68 -10.98 -13.80
CA PHE A 45 -12.92 -10.69 -12.37
C PHE A 45 -12.01 -9.55 -11.86
N TRP A 46 -10.75 -9.54 -12.29
CA TRP A 46 -9.79 -8.48 -12.03
C TRP A 46 -9.52 -7.65 -13.29
N SER A 47 -9.38 -6.35 -13.14
CA SER A 47 -9.04 -5.43 -14.23
C SER A 47 -8.03 -4.37 -13.80
N THR A 48 -7.36 -3.75 -14.78
CA THR A 48 -6.41 -2.64 -14.59
C THR A 48 -6.69 -1.56 -15.64
N PRO A 49 -7.82 -0.82 -15.52
CA PRO A 49 -8.34 0.02 -16.61
C PRO A 49 -7.46 1.23 -16.95
N ALA A 50 -6.69 1.76 -16.02
CA ALA A 50 -5.87 2.95 -16.23
C ALA A 50 -4.35 2.66 -16.11
N ILE A 51 -3.95 1.83 -15.14
CA ILE A 51 -2.55 1.47 -14.90
C ILE A 51 -2.37 0.01 -15.31
N ALA A 52 -2.07 -0.22 -16.57
CA ALA A 52 -1.98 -1.56 -17.15
C ALA A 52 -0.99 -2.47 -16.40
N GLY A 53 -1.45 -3.63 -15.96
CA GLY A 53 -0.65 -4.64 -15.26
C GLY A 53 -0.48 -4.43 -13.76
N TYR A 54 -0.84 -3.26 -13.22
CA TYR A 54 -0.65 -2.92 -11.82
C TYR A 54 -1.96 -2.54 -11.12
N GLY A 55 -2.00 -2.69 -9.80
CA GLY A 55 -3.11 -2.23 -8.98
C GLY A 55 -4.46 -2.85 -9.37
N LYS A 56 -4.52 -4.16 -9.55
CA LYS A 56 -5.75 -4.90 -9.94
C LYS A 56 -6.94 -4.50 -9.07
N ILE A 57 -8.10 -4.29 -9.71
CA ILE A 57 -9.37 -4.00 -9.07
C ILE A 57 -10.44 -5.02 -9.45
N HIS A 58 -11.33 -5.32 -8.53
CA HIS A 58 -12.64 -5.88 -8.79
C HIS A 58 -13.66 -4.75 -8.60
N TYR A 59 -14.09 -4.13 -9.72
CA TYR A 59 -14.96 -2.98 -9.67
C TYR A 59 -16.43 -3.41 -9.61
N VAL A 60 -17.10 -2.94 -8.55
CA VAL A 60 -18.55 -3.07 -8.41
C VAL A 60 -19.12 -1.65 -8.36
N ASP A 61 -19.98 -1.30 -9.30
CA ASP A 61 -20.61 0.02 -9.32
C ASP A 61 -21.57 0.18 -8.16
N THR A 62 -21.28 1.13 -7.28
CA THR A 62 -22.12 1.48 -6.14
C THR A 62 -22.18 2.99 -5.99
N PRO A 63 -23.38 3.58 -5.69
CA PRO A 63 -23.49 5.02 -5.48
C PRO A 63 -22.88 5.50 -4.17
N ALA A 64 -22.70 4.61 -3.18
CA ALA A 64 -22.19 4.98 -1.87
C ALA A 64 -20.73 5.43 -1.94
N TYR A 65 -20.46 6.70 -1.60
CA TYR A 65 -19.13 7.33 -1.57
C TYR A 65 -18.34 7.19 -2.88
N LYS A 66 -19.04 7.07 -4.00
CA LYS A 66 -18.44 6.95 -5.33
C LYS A 66 -17.68 8.24 -5.69
N PRO A 67 -16.40 8.19 -6.06
CA PRO A 67 -15.65 9.37 -6.48
C PRO A 67 -16.26 9.98 -7.75
N GLY A 68 -16.16 11.30 -7.90
CA GLY A 68 -16.64 12.01 -9.08
C GLY A 68 -18.17 12.20 -9.17
N THR A 69 -18.96 11.70 -8.22
CA THR A 69 -20.42 11.89 -8.21
C THR A 69 -20.87 13.27 -7.68
N VAL A 70 -19.96 14.00 -7.03
CA VAL A 70 -20.18 15.36 -6.54
C VAL A 70 -19.23 16.28 -7.29
N SER A 71 -19.78 17.21 -8.09
CA SER A 71 -19.00 18.06 -9.00
C SER A 71 -17.97 18.95 -8.34
N ASP A 72 -18.17 19.28 -7.06
CA ASP A 72 -17.33 20.21 -6.30
C ASP A 72 -16.32 19.53 -5.39
N LEU A 73 -16.31 18.19 -5.34
CA LEU A 73 -15.30 17.46 -4.57
C LEU A 73 -13.96 17.45 -5.30
N SER A 74 -12.95 17.86 -4.57
CA SER A 74 -11.56 17.76 -5.00
C SER A 74 -11.15 16.29 -5.03
N ASN A 75 -10.48 15.86 -6.11
CA ASN A 75 -9.82 14.55 -6.18
C ASN A 75 -8.36 14.66 -5.73
N LYS A 76 -8.08 15.50 -4.71
CA LYS A 76 -6.76 15.72 -4.15
C LYS A 76 -6.45 14.70 -3.07
N VAL A 77 -5.44 13.87 -3.30
CA VAL A 77 -5.01 12.84 -2.36
C VAL A 77 -3.50 12.83 -2.27
N VAL A 78 -2.96 12.84 -1.05
CA VAL A 78 -1.55 12.55 -0.80
C VAL A 78 -1.42 11.17 -0.16
N PHE A 79 -0.64 10.30 -0.79
CA PHE A 79 -0.33 8.96 -0.30
C PHE A 79 1.05 9.00 0.36
N GLN A 80 1.10 8.71 1.66
CA GLN A 80 2.36 8.60 2.37
C GLN A 80 2.81 7.14 2.41
N ILE A 81 4.01 6.87 1.88
CA ILE A 81 4.65 5.56 1.87
C ILE A 81 5.89 5.63 2.76
N ASN A 82 5.82 5.03 3.95
CA ASN A 82 6.87 5.17 4.97
C ASN A 82 7.83 3.98 5.05
N LYS A 83 7.58 2.91 4.32
CA LYS A 83 8.45 1.74 4.29
C LYS A 83 8.40 1.00 2.96
N TYR A 84 9.44 0.25 2.67
CA TYR A 84 9.44 -0.70 1.59
C TYR A 84 8.74 -1.98 2.08
N ASP A 85 7.53 -2.21 1.59
CA ASP A 85 6.76 -3.41 1.89
C ASP A 85 6.81 -4.41 0.74
N GLY A 86 7.03 -5.65 1.07
CA GLY A 86 6.99 -6.76 0.14
C GLY A 86 8.35 -7.29 -0.29
N ASP A 87 8.33 -8.12 -1.31
CA ASP A 87 9.50 -8.74 -1.91
C ASP A 87 10.24 -7.72 -2.78
N LEU A 88 11.54 -7.56 -2.57
CA LEU A 88 12.39 -6.63 -3.34
C LEU A 88 12.42 -6.94 -4.86
N SER A 89 12.06 -8.15 -5.28
CA SER A 89 11.93 -8.51 -6.70
C SER A 89 10.61 -8.07 -7.34
N ARG A 90 9.73 -7.44 -6.57
CA ARG A 90 8.41 -6.96 -7.00
C ARG A 90 8.24 -5.49 -6.66
N PRO A 91 7.33 -4.79 -7.34
CA PRO A 91 6.97 -3.43 -6.94
C PRO A 91 6.51 -3.37 -5.48
N ASN A 92 6.85 -2.29 -4.80
CA ASN A 92 6.39 -2.00 -3.45
C ASN A 92 4.86 -2.08 -3.38
N ILE A 93 4.33 -2.83 -2.42
CA ILE A 93 2.88 -3.05 -2.26
C ILE A 93 2.12 -1.72 -2.10
N SER A 94 2.72 -0.73 -1.46
CA SER A 94 2.09 0.59 -1.29
C SER A 94 1.99 1.35 -2.61
N LEU A 95 2.98 1.25 -3.52
CA LEU A 95 2.86 1.79 -4.89
C LEU A 95 1.77 1.06 -5.70
N GLU A 96 1.65 -0.26 -5.54
CA GLU A 96 0.55 -1.05 -6.13
C GLU A 96 -0.83 -0.58 -5.61
N ARG A 97 -0.93 -0.18 -4.34
CA ARG A 97 -2.16 0.38 -3.77
C ARG A 97 -2.48 1.75 -4.37
N VAL A 98 -1.48 2.59 -4.65
CA VAL A 98 -1.70 3.84 -5.38
C VAL A 98 -2.24 3.56 -6.78
N ALA A 99 -1.66 2.62 -7.53
CA ALA A 99 -2.15 2.22 -8.84
C ALA A 99 -3.60 1.70 -8.78
N ARG A 100 -3.93 0.95 -7.73
CA ARG A 100 -5.31 0.51 -7.46
C ARG A 100 -6.26 1.68 -7.27
N MET A 101 -5.86 2.71 -6.53
CA MET A 101 -6.68 3.91 -6.36
C MET A 101 -6.91 4.64 -7.68
N VAL A 102 -5.88 4.80 -8.52
CA VAL A 102 -6.03 5.37 -9.87
C VAL A 102 -7.02 4.56 -10.71
N ASN A 103 -6.89 3.23 -10.70
CA ASN A 103 -7.80 2.33 -11.41
C ASN A 103 -9.24 2.43 -10.92
N LEU A 104 -9.47 2.51 -9.60
CA LEU A 104 -10.80 2.65 -9.00
C LEU A 104 -11.46 3.99 -9.37
N TYR A 105 -10.72 5.08 -9.31
CA TYR A 105 -11.23 6.40 -9.71
C TYR A 105 -11.58 6.44 -11.21
N SER A 106 -10.71 5.89 -12.05
CA SER A 106 -10.95 5.77 -13.48
C SER A 106 -12.18 4.90 -13.78
N ALA A 107 -12.31 3.73 -13.14
CA ALA A 107 -13.48 2.86 -13.28
C ALA A 107 -14.78 3.51 -12.79
N ALA A 108 -14.70 4.38 -11.78
CA ALA A 108 -15.82 5.18 -11.29
C ALA A 108 -16.21 6.33 -12.22
N GLY A 109 -15.47 6.57 -13.31
CA GLY A 109 -15.74 7.59 -14.31
C GLY A 109 -15.01 8.91 -14.10
N VAL A 110 -14.03 8.98 -13.19
CA VAL A 110 -13.19 10.18 -13.00
C VAL A 110 -12.09 10.20 -14.07
N PRO A 111 -12.03 11.22 -14.94
CA PRO A 111 -10.95 11.34 -15.91
C PRO A 111 -9.59 11.50 -15.24
N LEU A 112 -8.54 10.88 -15.77
CA LEU A 112 -7.19 10.91 -15.18
C LEU A 112 -6.67 12.34 -14.99
N ASN A 113 -6.95 13.26 -15.90
CA ASN A 113 -6.56 14.67 -15.79
C ASN A 113 -7.31 15.47 -14.72
N LYS A 114 -8.26 14.84 -14.03
CA LYS A 114 -8.96 15.39 -12.85
C LYS A 114 -8.46 14.82 -11.53
N LEU A 115 -7.55 13.87 -11.58
CA LEU A 115 -6.86 13.35 -10.39
C LEU A 115 -5.73 14.30 -10.02
N ASP A 116 -5.63 14.65 -8.76
CA ASP A 116 -4.49 15.38 -8.20
C ASP A 116 -3.88 14.53 -7.07
N PHE A 117 -3.20 13.48 -7.50
CA PHE A 117 -2.60 12.49 -6.63
C PHE A 117 -1.11 12.77 -6.48
N VAL A 118 -0.65 12.77 -5.22
CA VAL A 118 0.76 12.92 -4.86
C VAL A 118 1.19 11.74 -4.00
N VAL A 119 2.31 11.13 -4.34
CA VAL A 119 2.97 10.12 -3.50
C VAL A 119 4.11 10.78 -2.77
N SER A 120 4.19 10.61 -1.46
CA SER A 120 5.27 11.08 -0.60
C SER A 120 5.99 9.89 0.04
N MET A 121 7.14 9.49 -0.53
CA MET A 121 7.94 8.38 -0.02
C MET A 121 8.89 8.87 1.08
N ASN A 122 8.89 8.17 2.22
CA ASN A 122 9.80 8.42 3.35
C ASN A 122 10.21 7.11 4.03
N GLY A 123 11.07 7.21 5.08
CA GLY A 123 11.66 6.03 5.68
C GLY A 123 12.28 5.12 4.62
N SER A 124 12.25 3.82 4.81
CA SER A 124 12.75 2.86 3.82
C SER A 124 11.93 2.83 2.51
N GLY A 125 10.76 3.46 2.46
CA GLY A 125 9.97 3.63 1.24
C GLY A 125 10.75 4.35 0.12
N VAL A 126 11.75 5.18 0.46
CA VAL A 126 12.61 5.86 -0.52
C VAL A 126 13.42 4.91 -1.40
N LEU A 127 13.65 3.66 -0.94
CA LEU A 127 14.37 2.64 -1.70
C LEU A 127 13.64 2.27 -3.00
N ALA A 128 12.31 2.43 -3.05
CA ALA A 128 11.55 2.22 -4.28
C ALA A 128 11.92 3.21 -5.39
N GLY A 129 12.45 4.37 -5.01
CA GLY A 129 12.87 5.42 -5.94
C GLY A 129 14.31 5.31 -6.45
N LEU A 130 15.08 4.30 -6.07
CA LEU A 130 16.45 4.15 -6.55
C LEU A 130 16.51 3.95 -8.07
N THR A 131 17.52 4.53 -8.72
CA THR A 131 17.84 4.19 -10.12
C THR A 131 18.14 2.70 -10.28
N ASP A 132 17.95 2.15 -11.49
CA ASP A 132 18.32 0.76 -11.79
C ASP A 132 19.78 0.45 -11.42
N ALA A 133 20.70 1.38 -11.71
CA ALA A 133 22.12 1.20 -11.41
C ALA A 133 22.38 0.99 -9.90
N GLN A 134 21.72 1.77 -9.05
CA GLN A 134 21.88 1.67 -7.60
C GLN A 134 21.11 0.47 -7.02
N TYR A 135 19.93 0.21 -7.54
CA TYR A 135 19.16 -0.97 -7.15
C TYR A 135 19.91 -2.26 -7.50
N HIS A 136 20.48 -2.32 -8.71
CA HIS A 136 21.30 -3.46 -9.16
C HIS A 136 22.56 -3.64 -8.30
N LYS A 137 23.21 -2.54 -7.92
CA LYS A 137 24.36 -2.57 -7.01
C LYS A 137 24.00 -3.16 -5.65
N ALA A 138 22.84 -2.81 -5.10
CA ALA A 138 22.36 -3.25 -3.79
C ALA A 138 21.76 -4.67 -3.81
N TYR A 139 20.91 -4.96 -4.80
CA TYR A 139 20.02 -6.14 -4.79
C TYR A 139 20.27 -7.12 -5.96
N LYS A 140 21.23 -6.83 -6.87
CA LYS A 140 21.63 -7.67 -8.02
C LYS A 140 20.49 -7.86 -9.04
N MET A 141 19.57 -6.91 -9.12
CA MET A 141 18.46 -6.87 -10.07
C MET A 141 18.09 -5.43 -10.40
N ASP A 142 17.40 -5.20 -11.51
CA ASP A 142 16.84 -3.90 -11.85
C ASP A 142 15.69 -3.53 -10.91
N ASN A 143 15.43 -2.25 -10.74
CA ASN A 143 14.42 -1.77 -9.81
C ASN A 143 13.00 -2.06 -10.33
N PRO A 144 12.25 -3.00 -9.73
CA PRO A 144 10.92 -3.38 -10.20
C PRO A 144 9.88 -2.27 -10.04
N ASN A 145 10.20 -1.21 -9.27
CA ASN A 145 9.27 -0.10 -9.03
C ASN A 145 9.26 0.90 -10.19
N LEU A 146 10.36 1.06 -10.93
CA LEU A 146 10.48 2.11 -11.95
C LEU A 146 9.45 2.00 -13.08
N PRO A 147 9.11 0.80 -13.59
CA PRO A 147 8.02 0.66 -14.57
C PRO A 147 6.65 1.09 -14.01
N LEU A 148 6.38 0.81 -12.74
CA LEU A 148 5.14 1.25 -12.07
C LEU A 148 5.14 2.76 -11.83
N ILE A 149 6.26 3.34 -11.39
CA ILE A 149 6.42 4.78 -11.22
C ILE A 149 6.18 5.50 -12.55
N ASP A 150 6.77 5.03 -13.65
CA ASP A 150 6.55 5.56 -14.99
C ASP A 150 5.07 5.52 -15.40
N ALA A 151 4.38 4.40 -15.12
CA ALA A 151 2.95 4.27 -15.41
C ALA A 151 2.08 5.22 -14.58
N LEU A 152 2.42 5.42 -13.30
CA LEU A 152 1.74 6.35 -12.41
C LEU A 152 1.93 7.80 -12.86
N GLU A 153 3.14 8.20 -13.22
CA GLU A 153 3.42 9.55 -13.71
C GLU A 153 2.71 9.83 -15.04
N LYS A 154 2.67 8.88 -15.96
CA LYS A 154 1.88 8.98 -17.20
C LYS A 154 0.39 9.15 -16.93
N ALA A 155 -0.12 8.62 -15.83
CA ALA A 155 -1.48 8.84 -15.37
C ALA A 155 -1.68 10.17 -14.62
N GLY A 156 -0.63 10.99 -14.45
CA GLY A 156 -0.67 12.29 -13.79
C GLY A 156 -0.39 12.27 -12.29
N VAL A 157 0.03 11.14 -11.72
CA VAL A 157 0.43 11.04 -10.30
C VAL A 157 1.81 11.66 -10.13
N LYS A 158 1.95 12.56 -9.17
CA LYS A 158 3.25 13.18 -8.81
C LYS A 158 3.96 12.30 -7.79
N ILE A 159 5.18 11.90 -8.08
CA ILE A 159 5.98 11.06 -7.16
C ILE A 159 7.04 11.93 -6.49
N THR A 160 7.08 11.91 -5.16
CA THR A 160 8.04 12.68 -4.37
C THR A 160 8.79 11.83 -3.37
N VAL A 161 9.99 12.26 -3.00
CA VAL A 161 10.85 11.62 -2.02
C VAL A 161 11.29 12.60 -0.94
N CYS A 162 11.36 12.12 0.30
CA CYS A 162 11.79 12.86 1.47
C CYS A 162 13.32 12.89 1.54
N ASP A 163 13.95 14.08 1.39
CA ASP A 163 15.40 14.22 1.49
C ASP A 163 15.95 13.89 2.89
N GLN A 164 15.17 14.07 3.95
CA GLN A 164 15.59 13.63 5.28
C GLN A 164 15.73 12.10 5.33
N SER A 165 14.79 11.38 4.72
CA SER A 165 14.87 9.91 4.66
C SER A 165 15.97 9.43 3.73
N VAL A 166 16.19 10.11 2.60
CA VAL A 166 17.35 9.83 1.72
C VAL A 166 18.65 9.92 2.52
N ALA A 167 18.80 10.98 3.34
CA ALA A 167 19.97 11.14 4.20
C ALA A 167 20.05 10.08 5.31
N PHE A 168 18.93 9.74 5.98
CA PHE A 168 18.88 8.71 7.03
C PHE A 168 19.20 7.31 6.53
N GLU A 169 18.79 7.00 5.30
CA GLU A 169 19.12 5.73 4.62
C GLU A 169 20.54 5.75 4.00
N HIS A 170 21.33 6.79 4.27
CA HIS A 170 22.69 6.98 3.74
C HIS A 170 22.76 6.92 2.20
N LEU A 171 21.71 7.39 1.53
CA LEU A 171 21.63 7.49 0.09
C LEU A 171 22.11 8.87 -0.38
N HIS A 172 22.63 8.93 -1.60
CA HIS A 172 22.88 10.19 -2.29
C HIS A 172 21.66 10.59 -3.13
N ARG A 173 21.41 11.89 -3.26
CA ARG A 173 20.26 12.39 -4.03
C ARG A 173 20.26 11.91 -5.48
N GLU A 174 21.42 11.89 -6.11
CA GLU A 174 21.62 11.42 -7.49
C GLU A 174 21.42 9.91 -7.68
N TRP A 175 21.20 9.16 -6.61
CA TRP A 175 20.83 7.74 -6.68
C TRP A 175 19.34 7.53 -6.84
N ILE A 176 18.55 8.57 -6.60
CA ILE A 176 17.10 8.56 -6.83
C ILE A 176 16.82 8.83 -8.31
N ASP A 177 15.85 8.14 -8.88
CA ASP A 177 15.44 8.31 -10.28
C ASP A 177 14.99 9.75 -10.54
N THR A 178 15.42 10.31 -11.65
CA THR A 178 15.23 11.73 -12.00
C THR A 178 13.78 12.14 -12.20
N ARG A 179 12.88 11.19 -12.39
CA ARG A 179 11.43 11.43 -12.44
C ARG A 179 10.85 11.82 -11.09
N ILE A 180 11.49 11.41 -10.00
CA ILE A 180 10.99 11.58 -8.64
C ILE A 180 11.43 12.96 -8.11
N THR A 181 10.46 13.75 -7.66
CA THR A 181 10.72 15.08 -7.10
C THR A 181 11.23 14.99 -5.67
N HIS A 182 12.41 15.56 -5.42
CA HIS A 182 12.95 15.71 -4.07
C HIS A 182 12.21 16.79 -3.28
N THR A 183 11.85 16.49 -2.05
CA THR A 183 11.22 17.44 -1.12
C THR A 183 12.02 17.55 0.17
N ILE A 184 11.88 18.69 0.86
CA ILE A 184 12.59 18.96 2.14
C ILE A 184 12.35 17.81 3.13
N SER A 185 11.08 17.42 3.31
CA SER A 185 10.69 16.24 4.10
C SER A 185 9.27 15.80 3.74
N SER A 186 8.97 14.52 3.96
CA SER A 186 7.58 14.03 3.83
C SER A 186 6.62 14.76 4.76
N GLY A 187 7.05 15.06 6.00
CA GLY A 187 6.22 15.80 6.95
C GLY A 187 5.83 17.18 6.46
N THR A 188 6.77 17.98 5.94
CA THR A 188 6.46 19.31 5.39
C THR A 188 5.64 19.21 4.11
N THR A 189 5.90 18.20 3.27
CA THR A 189 5.12 17.97 2.05
C THR A 189 3.66 17.65 2.37
N VAL A 190 3.43 16.69 3.27
CA VAL A 190 2.07 16.29 3.69
C VAL A 190 1.35 17.48 4.33
N ALA A 191 1.95 18.15 5.31
CA ALA A 191 1.32 19.30 5.97
C ALA A 191 0.95 20.41 4.99
N THR A 192 1.83 20.70 4.02
CA THR A 192 1.56 21.69 2.97
C THR A 192 0.38 21.27 2.08
N LEU A 193 0.33 20.00 1.67
CA LEU A 193 -0.73 19.50 0.82
C LEU A 193 -2.08 19.41 1.56
N GLU A 194 -2.09 18.98 2.84
CA GLU A 194 -3.31 19.00 3.65
C GLU A 194 -3.88 20.41 3.79
N ASN A 195 -3.03 21.44 4.01
CA ASN A 195 -3.45 22.85 4.00
C ASN A 195 -4.00 23.32 2.63
N GLN A 196 -3.66 22.63 1.54
CA GLN A 196 -4.20 22.86 0.19
C GLN A 196 -5.43 21.99 -0.11
N GLY A 197 -5.98 21.29 0.88
CA GLY A 197 -7.18 20.49 0.78
C GLY A 197 -6.98 19.05 0.26
N TYR A 198 -5.77 18.52 0.35
CA TYR A 198 -5.52 17.11 0.06
C TYR A 198 -5.96 16.22 1.23
N ALA A 199 -6.57 15.08 0.93
CA ALA A 199 -6.80 14.03 1.91
C ALA A 199 -5.52 13.17 2.06
N LEU A 200 -5.07 12.94 3.29
CA LEU A 200 -3.94 12.05 3.56
C LEU A 200 -4.39 10.59 3.62
N LEU A 201 -3.72 9.72 2.88
CA LEU A 201 -3.79 8.27 3.01
C LEU A 201 -2.40 7.71 3.32
N MET A 202 -2.26 7.10 4.48
CA MET A 202 -1.05 6.36 4.87
C MET A 202 -1.15 4.92 4.36
N LEU A 203 -0.11 4.45 3.63
CA LEU A 203 -0.06 3.15 2.99
C LEU A 203 1.10 2.29 3.53
#